data_d1c9f4b172f9800cf94cfa24e956ce25
#
_entry.id   d1c9f4b172f9800cf94cfa24e956ce25
#
_cell.length_a   1.000
_cell.length_b   1.000
_cell.length_c   1.000
_cell.angle_alpha   90.00
_cell.angle_beta   90.00
_cell.angle_gamma   90.00
#
_symmetry.space_group_name_H-M   'P 1'
#
loop_
_entity.id
_entity.type
_entity.pdbx_description
1 polymer ?
#
loop_
_entity_poly.entity_id
_entity_poly.type
_entity_poly.pdbx_seq_one_letter_code
_entity_poly.pdbx_strand_id
1 'polypeptide(L)'
;MVKSMFDGLHEECGVFGIYGSDADQTSSLVYYGLYALQHRGQESAGIAINDNGSISCYKEMGLVSDVFTGDKLAGLKGDMAIGHVRYSTTGGSVRENAQPLVNRYVKGTLSIAHNGNLTNCISLRRRLEDEGAIFHTTVDSEVIAYLLAKVRSGVPSVEAAVKEVMGMIEGGYALLVMSPRKLIACRDPYGLKPLVMGRIGDAVVFASETCALNAAGAEYVRDVEPGEIIIVDRDGIRCDHVEKRKCAKCVFEYIYFARPDSVMDGISVYESRIRAGRLLARQHPVEADIVIGVPESGLDAALGYSLESGIPYVKGFVKNNYIGRTFIKPSQALRQQAVRIKLNPIESAVKGKRVIMIDDSIVRGTTIAGIVRMLRNAGATEVHVRISSPPFMHPCYYGTDVPSCSSLIACQHTIPEISDIIGADSLGYLEVGSLGQMLDEEGHKFCDACFTGNYPNIETGIDLMETDASDLE
;
A
#
# COMPACT_ATOMS: atom_id res chain seq x y z
N MET A 1 -12.80 -14.69 14.87
CA MET A 1 -12.32 -13.82 13.76
C MET A 1 -12.08 -14.64 12.50
N VAL A 2 -12.81 -14.42 11.40
CA VAL A 2 -12.64 -15.18 10.15
C VAL A 2 -11.75 -14.33 9.26
N LYS A 3 -10.41 -14.58 9.26
CA LYS A 3 -9.49 -13.98 8.30
C LYS A 3 -9.93 -14.32 6.87
N SER A 4 -9.91 -13.34 6.00
CA SER A 4 -10.19 -13.41 4.57
C SER A 4 -9.33 -14.49 3.91
N MET A 5 -9.91 -15.25 2.96
CA MET A 5 -9.27 -16.37 2.28
C MET A 5 -8.75 -16.06 0.87
N PHE A 6 -8.32 -14.85 0.65
CA PHE A 6 -7.24 -14.62 -0.28
C PHE A 6 -5.98 -14.56 0.60
N ASP A 7 -5.24 -15.68 0.66
CA ASP A 7 -3.95 -15.79 1.34
C ASP A 7 -2.82 -15.13 0.53
N GLY A 8 -3.15 -14.05 -0.20
CA GLY A 8 -2.21 -13.15 -0.84
C GLY A 8 -1.86 -12.00 0.08
N LEU A 9 -0.83 -11.28 -0.26
CA LEU A 9 -0.50 -9.99 0.33
C LEU A 9 -1.70 -9.06 0.25
N HIS A 10 -1.95 -8.38 1.34
CA HIS A 10 -3.03 -7.44 1.44
C HIS A 10 -2.52 -6.04 1.17
N GLU A 11 -3.42 -5.18 0.70
CA GLU A 11 -3.15 -3.83 0.22
C GLU A 11 -2.73 -2.90 1.36
N GLU A 12 -2.13 -1.77 1.00
CA GLU A 12 -1.76 -0.68 1.90
C GLU A 12 -2.75 0.48 1.77
N CYS A 13 -2.79 1.37 2.78
CA CYS A 13 -3.62 2.57 2.74
C CYS A 13 -3.19 3.55 1.64
N GLY A 14 -4.08 4.49 1.28
CA GLY A 14 -3.79 5.60 0.40
C GLY A 14 -4.30 6.92 0.96
N VAL A 15 -3.50 7.99 0.80
CA VAL A 15 -3.84 9.36 1.23
C VAL A 15 -3.91 10.30 0.03
N PHE A 16 -4.81 11.28 0.13
CA PHE A 16 -4.93 12.39 -0.80
C PHE A 16 -5.22 13.67 -0.04
N GLY A 17 -4.58 14.79 -0.38
CA GLY A 17 -4.81 16.09 0.24
C GLY A 17 -4.76 17.21 -0.78
N ILE A 18 -5.57 18.27 -0.56
CA ILE A 18 -5.62 19.44 -1.42
C ILE A 18 -5.81 20.71 -0.58
N TYR A 19 -5.14 21.79 -0.97
CA TYR A 19 -5.23 23.11 -0.37
C TYR A 19 -5.39 24.19 -1.45
N GLY A 20 -6.37 25.08 -1.25
CA GLY A 20 -6.55 26.28 -2.09
C GLY A 20 -7.29 26.01 -3.39
N SER A 21 -8.09 24.94 -3.47
CA SER A 21 -8.97 24.67 -4.60
C SER A 21 -10.32 25.38 -4.48
N ASP A 22 -11.07 25.43 -5.58
CA ASP A 22 -12.46 25.91 -5.58
C ASP A 22 -13.31 25.05 -4.63
N ALA A 23 -14.01 25.74 -3.71
CA ALA A 23 -14.78 25.10 -2.64
C ALA A 23 -15.88 24.14 -3.14
N ASP A 24 -16.44 24.37 -4.33
CA ASP A 24 -17.44 23.49 -4.93
C ASP A 24 -16.81 22.27 -5.67
N GLN A 25 -15.50 22.31 -5.96
CA GLN A 25 -14.79 21.25 -6.69
C GLN A 25 -13.96 20.36 -5.77
N THR A 26 -13.53 20.86 -4.60
CA THR A 26 -12.59 20.18 -3.69
C THR A 26 -13.00 18.74 -3.38
N SER A 27 -14.25 18.50 -2.99
CA SER A 27 -14.73 17.15 -2.65
C SER A 27 -14.67 16.18 -3.82
N SER A 28 -14.98 16.66 -5.05
CA SER A 28 -14.89 15.86 -6.26
C SER A 28 -13.43 15.53 -6.63
N LEU A 29 -12.53 16.48 -6.48
CA LEU A 29 -11.09 16.26 -6.73
C LEU A 29 -10.52 15.21 -5.76
N VAL A 30 -10.87 15.31 -4.47
CA VAL A 30 -10.47 14.29 -3.47
C VAL A 30 -11.10 12.93 -3.79
N TYR A 31 -12.38 12.90 -4.18
CA TYR A 31 -13.04 11.67 -4.60
C TYR A 31 -12.30 10.99 -5.76
N TYR A 32 -11.94 11.73 -6.83
CA TYR A 32 -11.21 11.16 -7.96
C TYR A 32 -9.82 10.65 -7.56
N GLY A 33 -9.10 11.41 -6.72
CA GLY A 33 -7.82 10.98 -6.17
C GLY A 33 -7.93 9.69 -5.35
N LEU A 34 -8.92 9.59 -4.45
CA LEU A 34 -9.17 8.37 -3.67
C LEU A 34 -9.64 7.20 -4.54
N TYR A 35 -10.46 7.47 -5.56
CA TYR A 35 -10.92 6.44 -6.49
C TYR A 35 -9.74 5.84 -7.27
N ALA A 36 -8.78 6.67 -7.68
CA ALA A 36 -7.54 6.20 -8.30
C ALA A 36 -6.65 5.38 -7.34
N LEU A 37 -6.73 5.65 -6.03
CA LEU A 37 -6.01 4.92 -4.97
C LEU A 37 -6.80 3.71 -4.41
N GLN A 38 -7.97 3.36 -4.99
CA GLN A 38 -8.81 2.27 -4.48
C GLN A 38 -8.09 0.92 -4.43
N HIS A 39 -7.09 0.70 -5.29
CA HIS A 39 -6.26 -0.51 -5.28
C HIS A 39 -5.46 -0.66 -3.97
N ARG A 40 -5.16 0.45 -3.28
CA ARG A 40 -4.43 0.47 -2.00
C ARG A 40 -5.32 0.16 -0.80
N GLY A 41 -6.62 0.53 -0.85
CA GLY A 41 -7.53 0.30 0.27
C GLY A 41 -8.98 0.10 -0.18
N GLN A 42 -9.62 -1.00 0.24
CA GLN A 42 -10.97 -1.39 -0.18
C GLN A 42 -11.93 -1.62 0.98
N GLU A 43 -11.51 -1.36 2.22
CA GLU A 43 -12.34 -1.61 3.42
C GLU A 43 -13.16 -0.40 3.84
N SER A 44 -12.55 0.77 3.82
CA SER A 44 -13.25 2.01 4.14
C SER A 44 -12.66 3.19 3.37
N ALA A 45 -13.46 4.23 3.21
CA ALA A 45 -13.05 5.50 2.62
C ALA A 45 -13.58 6.67 3.45
N GLY A 46 -12.85 7.78 3.46
CA GLY A 46 -13.27 8.98 4.17
C GLY A 46 -12.67 10.25 3.57
N ILE A 47 -13.41 11.35 3.72
CA ILE A 47 -12.99 12.71 3.36
C ILE A 47 -13.28 13.63 4.54
N ALA A 48 -12.27 14.38 4.99
CA ALA A 48 -12.43 15.53 5.87
C ALA A 48 -12.16 16.78 5.07
N ILE A 49 -13.06 17.74 5.18
CA ILE A 49 -13.03 19.01 4.42
C ILE A 49 -13.13 20.18 5.37
N ASN A 50 -12.42 21.25 5.06
CA ASN A 50 -12.38 22.48 5.82
C ASN A 50 -13.07 23.60 5.05
N ASP A 51 -14.14 24.11 5.64
CA ASP A 51 -14.82 25.33 5.22
C ASP A 51 -14.54 26.46 6.21
N ASN A 52 -13.68 27.40 5.81
CA ASN A 52 -13.35 28.59 6.61
C ASN A 52 -12.98 28.30 8.07
N GLY A 53 -12.26 27.19 8.33
CA GLY A 53 -11.84 26.78 9.66
C GLY A 53 -12.76 25.79 10.37
N SER A 54 -13.92 25.49 9.78
CA SER A 54 -14.81 24.42 10.24
C SER A 54 -14.51 23.13 9.52
N ILE A 55 -14.07 22.12 10.24
CA ILE A 55 -13.74 20.80 9.66
C ILE A 55 -14.93 19.87 9.82
N SER A 56 -15.46 19.39 8.71
CA SER A 56 -16.46 18.32 8.63
C SER A 56 -15.82 17.06 8.04
N CYS A 57 -16.34 15.89 8.42
CA CYS A 57 -15.82 14.61 7.95
C CYS A 57 -16.97 13.65 7.65
N TYR A 58 -16.88 13.00 6.49
CA TYR A 58 -17.72 11.86 6.17
C TYR A 58 -16.82 10.66 5.87
N LYS A 59 -17.07 9.55 6.55
CA LYS A 59 -16.33 8.31 6.39
C LYS A 59 -17.21 7.09 6.67
N GLU A 60 -17.03 6.02 5.93
CA GLU A 60 -17.82 4.79 6.07
C GLU A 60 -17.02 3.59 5.56
N MET A 61 -17.51 2.38 5.93
CA MET A 61 -17.02 1.12 5.38
C MET A 61 -17.50 0.97 3.94
N GLY A 62 -16.64 0.47 3.06
CA GLY A 62 -16.93 0.22 1.65
C GLY A 62 -15.95 0.88 0.69
N LEU A 63 -16.20 0.68 -0.60
CA LEU A 63 -15.42 1.30 -1.68
C LEU A 63 -15.74 2.80 -1.77
N VAL A 64 -14.84 3.57 -2.36
CA VAL A 64 -15.00 5.02 -2.56
C VAL A 64 -16.34 5.33 -3.26
N SER A 65 -16.71 4.57 -4.28
CA SER A 65 -17.98 4.72 -5.01
C SER A 65 -19.22 4.39 -4.16
N ASP A 66 -19.08 3.48 -3.20
CA ASP A 66 -20.19 3.08 -2.34
C ASP A 66 -20.40 4.06 -1.19
N VAL A 67 -19.28 4.59 -0.68
CA VAL A 67 -19.26 5.55 0.44
C VAL A 67 -19.71 6.93 -0.01
N PHE A 68 -19.25 7.41 -1.15
CA PHE A 68 -19.50 8.77 -1.64
C PHE A 68 -20.49 8.80 -2.81
N THR A 69 -21.78 8.93 -2.48
CA THR A 69 -22.83 9.24 -3.46
C THR A 69 -22.85 10.72 -3.79
N GLY A 70 -23.51 11.11 -4.92
CA GLY A 70 -23.54 12.51 -5.35
C GLY A 70 -24.03 13.49 -4.28
N ASP A 71 -25.10 13.13 -3.53
CA ASP A 71 -25.64 13.98 -2.45
C ASP A 71 -24.66 14.18 -1.29
N LYS A 72 -23.87 13.14 -0.97
CA LYS A 72 -22.87 13.22 0.11
C LYS A 72 -21.69 14.08 -0.29
N LEU A 73 -21.21 13.97 -1.53
CA LEU A 73 -20.15 14.83 -2.06
C LEU A 73 -20.59 16.29 -2.14
N ALA A 74 -21.83 16.55 -2.61
CA ALA A 74 -22.37 17.90 -2.68
C ALA A 74 -22.50 18.60 -1.32
N GLY A 75 -22.64 17.81 -0.24
CA GLY A 75 -22.65 18.32 1.15
C GLY A 75 -21.27 18.65 1.72
N LEU A 76 -20.19 18.25 1.06
CA LEU A 76 -18.81 18.49 1.49
C LEU A 76 -18.21 19.66 0.71
N LYS A 77 -18.25 20.86 1.27
CA LYS A 77 -17.74 22.10 0.67
C LYS A 77 -16.60 22.69 1.49
N GLY A 78 -15.62 23.28 0.81
CA GLY A 78 -14.45 23.90 1.42
C GLY A 78 -13.27 23.94 0.47
N ASP A 79 -12.27 24.75 0.78
CA ASP A 79 -11.08 24.99 -0.08
C ASP A 79 -9.86 24.13 0.29
N MET A 80 -9.98 23.32 1.34
CA MET A 80 -8.93 22.41 1.81
C MET A 80 -9.55 21.11 2.30
N ALA A 81 -8.95 19.97 1.89
CA ALA A 81 -9.44 18.67 2.31
C ALA A 81 -8.32 17.62 2.36
N ILE A 82 -8.56 16.58 3.17
CA ILE A 82 -7.78 15.34 3.16
C ILE A 82 -8.70 14.15 3.02
N GLY A 83 -8.24 13.14 2.30
CA GLY A 83 -8.96 11.90 2.08
C GLY A 83 -8.10 10.67 2.35
N HIS A 84 -8.76 9.55 2.61
CA HIS A 84 -8.11 8.29 2.94
C HIS A 84 -8.90 7.11 2.38
N VAL A 85 -8.19 6.12 1.85
CA VAL A 85 -8.68 4.75 1.60
C VAL A 85 -7.90 3.81 2.49
N ARG A 86 -8.63 2.92 3.21
CA ARG A 86 -8.04 2.06 4.24
C ARG A 86 -8.03 0.60 3.82
N TYR A 87 -6.93 -0.05 4.17
CA TYR A 87 -6.83 -1.46 4.40
C TYR A 87 -6.31 -1.71 5.83
N SER A 88 -6.85 -2.71 6.55
CA SER A 88 -6.49 -2.96 7.95
C SER A 88 -5.14 -3.69 8.04
N THR A 89 -4.10 -2.96 8.38
CA THR A 89 -2.82 -3.53 8.84
C THR A 89 -2.79 -3.62 10.36
N THR A 90 -3.23 -2.56 11.04
CA THR A 90 -3.37 -2.48 12.50
C THR A 90 -4.80 -2.09 12.85
N GLY A 91 -5.40 -2.78 13.83
CA GLY A 91 -6.79 -2.58 14.27
C GLY A 91 -7.83 -3.28 13.40
N GLY A 92 -9.02 -3.48 13.94
CA GLY A 92 -10.12 -4.18 13.28
C GLY A 92 -10.70 -3.42 12.08
N SER A 93 -11.36 -4.16 11.17
CA SER A 93 -12.13 -3.59 10.06
C SER A 93 -13.50 -3.12 10.56
N VAL A 94 -13.52 -1.94 11.20
CA VAL A 94 -14.70 -1.28 11.78
C VAL A 94 -14.69 0.20 11.43
N ARG A 95 -15.89 0.82 11.42
CA ARG A 95 -16.09 2.21 11.00
C ARG A 95 -15.29 3.21 11.85
N GLU A 96 -15.12 2.95 13.13
CA GLU A 96 -14.37 3.78 14.08
C GLU A 96 -12.91 3.95 13.61
N ASN A 97 -12.33 2.89 13.07
CA ASN A 97 -10.98 2.83 12.54
C ASN A 97 -10.81 3.46 11.14
N ALA A 98 -11.92 3.82 10.47
CA ALA A 98 -11.85 4.54 9.20
C ALA A 98 -11.21 5.92 9.39
N GLN A 99 -10.44 6.35 8.41
CA GLN A 99 -9.80 7.67 8.40
C GLN A 99 -10.44 8.55 7.32
N PRO A 100 -10.26 9.90 7.40
CA PRO A 100 -9.46 10.67 8.34
C PRO A 100 -10.00 10.67 9.76
N LEU A 101 -9.10 10.77 10.75
CA LEU A 101 -9.46 11.00 12.15
C LEU A 101 -9.63 12.51 12.36
N VAL A 102 -10.73 12.91 13.00
CA VAL A 102 -10.99 14.33 13.33
C VAL A 102 -11.11 14.47 14.83
N ASN A 103 -10.17 15.20 15.42
CA ASN A 103 -10.05 15.35 16.85
C ASN A 103 -10.16 16.82 17.25
N ARG A 104 -11.00 17.11 18.25
CA ARG A 104 -11.11 18.44 18.88
C ARG A 104 -10.31 18.47 20.15
N TYR A 105 -9.54 19.53 20.35
CA TYR A 105 -8.72 19.74 21.52
C TYR A 105 -8.63 21.24 21.86
N VAL A 106 -7.89 21.62 22.91
CA VAL A 106 -7.85 22.98 23.44
C VAL A 106 -7.42 24.06 22.43
N LYS A 107 -6.65 23.72 21.39
CA LYS A 107 -6.21 24.67 20.35
C LYS A 107 -7.05 24.64 19.08
N GLY A 108 -8.16 23.89 19.04
CA GLY A 108 -9.07 23.79 17.89
C GLY A 108 -9.29 22.36 17.41
N THR A 109 -9.37 22.19 16.09
CA THR A 109 -9.60 20.89 15.45
C THR A 109 -8.40 20.48 14.62
N LEU A 110 -8.02 19.22 14.67
CA LEU A 110 -7.07 18.58 13.77
C LEU A 110 -7.75 17.43 13.03
N SER A 111 -7.39 17.24 11.77
CA SER A 111 -7.74 16.04 11.02
C SER A 111 -6.47 15.38 10.47
N ILE A 112 -6.42 14.05 10.50
CA ILE A 112 -5.23 13.28 10.15
C ILE A 112 -5.63 12.16 9.20
N ALA A 113 -4.85 11.99 8.10
CA ALA A 113 -4.86 10.83 7.23
C ALA A 113 -3.45 10.23 7.19
N HIS A 114 -3.34 8.94 7.47
CA HIS A 114 -2.07 8.23 7.66
C HIS A 114 -2.03 6.97 6.79
N ASN A 115 -1.02 6.87 5.94
CA ASN A 115 -0.65 5.65 5.23
C ASN A 115 0.65 5.11 5.83
N GLY A 116 0.60 3.96 6.47
CA GLY A 116 1.76 3.32 7.06
C GLY A 116 1.48 2.56 8.35
N ASN A 117 2.54 2.30 9.11
CA ASN A 117 2.46 1.63 10.41
C ASN A 117 3.60 2.08 11.32
N LEU A 118 3.26 2.34 12.59
CA LEU A 118 4.22 2.70 13.63
C LEU A 118 4.74 1.45 14.33
N THR A 119 6.07 1.28 14.35
CA THR A 119 6.73 0.16 15.02
C THR A 119 6.73 0.30 16.55
N ASN A 120 6.66 1.53 17.07
CA ASN A 120 6.60 1.83 18.52
C ASN A 120 5.19 2.22 19.00
N CYS A 121 4.14 1.87 18.25
CA CYS A 121 2.75 2.24 18.56
C CYS A 121 2.32 1.79 19.95
N ILE A 122 2.57 0.51 20.32
CA ILE A 122 2.10 -0.07 21.58
C ILE A 122 2.72 0.64 22.79
N SER A 123 4.02 0.87 22.78
CA SER A 123 4.72 1.56 23.87
C SER A 123 4.26 3.01 24.03
N LEU A 124 4.04 3.71 22.90
CA LEU A 124 3.51 5.08 22.91
C LEU A 124 2.08 5.12 23.42
N ARG A 125 1.23 4.17 23.01
CA ARG A 125 -0.16 4.07 23.46
C ARG A 125 -0.24 3.80 24.97
N ARG A 126 0.48 2.80 25.49
CA ARG A 126 0.53 2.51 26.94
C ARG A 126 0.94 3.75 27.75
N ARG A 127 2.01 4.45 27.33
CA ARG A 127 2.45 5.69 27.98
C ARG A 127 1.36 6.76 27.99
N LEU A 128 0.62 6.95 26.90
CA LEU A 128 -0.47 7.90 26.83
C LEU A 128 -1.66 7.48 27.72
N GLU A 129 -1.99 6.20 27.79
CA GLU A 129 -3.03 5.65 28.66
C GLU A 129 -2.67 5.82 30.14
N ASP A 130 -1.42 5.59 30.53
CA ASP A 130 -0.90 5.86 31.88
C ASP A 130 -1.01 7.35 32.26
N GLU A 131 -0.94 8.24 31.27
CA GLU A 131 -1.15 9.69 31.45
C GLU A 131 -2.63 10.12 31.39
N GLY A 132 -3.56 9.15 31.22
CA GLY A 132 -5.00 9.36 31.24
C GLY A 132 -5.64 9.57 29.86
N ALA A 133 -4.97 9.24 28.76
CA ALA A 133 -5.59 9.27 27.43
C ALA A 133 -6.64 8.15 27.30
N ILE A 134 -7.77 8.48 26.67
CA ILE A 134 -8.85 7.52 26.38
C ILE A 134 -8.91 7.33 24.86
N PHE A 135 -8.56 6.14 24.40
CA PHE A 135 -8.61 5.81 22.99
C PHE A 135 -9.98 5.30 22.57
N HIS A 136 -10.41 5.69 21.37
CA HIS A 136 -11.70 5.30 20.78
C HIS A 136 -11.52 4.33 19.62
N THR A 137 -10.29 4.18 19.12
CA THR A 137 -9.95 3.31 18.01
C THR A 137 -8.79 2.39 18.38
N THR A 138 -8.55 1.39 17.55
CA THR A 138 -7.41 0.48 17.71
C THR A 138 -6.29 0.77 16.71
N VAL A 139 -6.37 1.89 15.96
CA VAL A 139 -5.36 2.26 14.97
C VAL A 139 -4.24 3.10 15.58
N ASP A 140 -3.04 2.94 15.05
CA ASP A 140 -1.84 3.71 15.40
C ASP A 140 -1.98 5.20 15.10
N SER A 141 -2.78 5.56 14.10
CA SER A 141 -3.06 6.95 13.72
C SER A 141 -3.68 7.77 14.86
N GLU A 142 -4.42 7.14 15.79
CA GLU A 142 -4.96 7.83 16.96
C GLU A 142 -3.86 8.19 17.96
N VAL A 143 -2.80 7.37 18.07
CA VAL A 143 -1.60 7.70 18.86
C VAL A 143 -0.94 8.97 18.32
N ILE A 144 -0.81 9.09 16.99
CA ILE A 144 -0.29 10.32 16.35
C ILE A 144 -1.17 11.53 16.71
N ALA A 145 -2.50 11.38 16.66
CA ALA A 145 -3.44 12.46 17.00
C ALA A 145 -3.28 12.94 18.44
N TYR A 146 -3.16 12.01 19.39
CA TYR A 146 -2.92 12.34 20.81
C TYR A 146 -1.58 13.02 21.03
N LEU A 147 -0.50 12.51 20.44
CA LEU A 147 0.82 13.13 20.53
C LEU A 147 0.80 14.55 19.96
N LEU A 148 0.19 14.77 18.79
CA LEU A 148 0.06 16.10 18.20
C LEU A 148 -0.72 17.06 19.11
N ALA A 149 -1.85 16.63 19.68
CA ALA A 149 -2.65 17.45 20.57
C ALA A 149 -1.88 17.82 21.86
N LYS A 150 -1.15 16.84 22.43
CA LYS A 150 -0.32 17.02 23.63
C LYS A 150 0.84 17.98 23.39
N VAL A 151 1.65 17.70 22.37
CA VAL A 151 2.83 18.53 22.04
C VAL A 151 2.41 19.94 21.63
N ARG A 152 1.33 20.10 20.85
CA ARG A 152 0.81 21.39 20.40
C ARG A 152 0.44 22.32 21.56
N SER A 153 0.14 21.79 22.71
CA SER A 153 -0.14 22.60 23.91
C SER A 153 1.09 23.35 24.42
N GLY A 154 2.28 22.80 24.20
CA GLY A 154 3.57 23.38 24.65
C GLY A 154 4.35 24.15 23.58
N VAL A 155 4.01 24.01 22.29
CA VAL A 155 4.77 24.62 21.18
C VAL A 155 3.94 25.68 20.44
N PRO A 156 4.60 26.63 19.73
CA PRO A 156 3.93 27.83 19.19
C PRO A 156 2.99 27.50 17.99
N SER A 157 3.24 26.45 17.25
CA SER A 157 2.49 26.16 16.00
C SER A 157 2.23 24.67 15.79
N VAL A 158 1.32 24.33 14.87
CA VAL A 158 1.00 22.93 14.54
C VAL A 158 2.16 22.28 13.80
N GLU A 159 2.86 22.98 12.92
CA GLU A 159 4.05 22.47 12.23
C GLU A 159 5.20 22.16 13.21
N ALA A 160 5.38 22.98 14.24
CA ALA A 160 6.35 22.67 15.30
C ALA A 160 5.96 21.40 16.06
N ALA A 161 4.65 21.20 16.32
CA ALA A 161 4.18 19.97 16.96
C ALA A 161 4.39 18.75 16.04
N VAL A 162 4.12 18.87 14.74
CA VAL A 162 4.37 17.81 13.76
C VAL A 162 5.84 17.42 13.77
N LYS A 163 6.75 18.39 13.71
CA LYS A 163 8.20 18.13 13.71
C LYS A 163 8.65 17.38 14.98
N GLU A 164 8.15 17.80 16.15
CA GLU A 164 8.48 17.16 17.42
C GLU A 164 7.90 15.73 17.50
N VAL A 165 6.65 15.54 17.04
CA VAL A 165 6.02 14.22 17.00
C VAL A 165 6.73 13.26 16.02
N MET A 166 7.20 13.76 14.86
CA MET A 166 8.02 12.94 13.93
C MET A 166 9.34 12.46 14.57
N GLY A 167 9.84 13.15 15.61
CA GLY A 167 10.98 12.69 16.40
C GLY A 167 10.61 11.64 17.47
N MET A 168 9.33 11.42 17.75
CA MET A 168 8.84 10.47 18.76
C MET A 168 8.32 9.18 18.17
N ILE A 169 7.78 9.25 16.94
CA ILE A 169 7.19 8.08 16.25
C ILE A 169 8.24 7.37 15.40
N GLU A 170 8.17 6.05 15.37
CA GLU A 170 9.04 5.20 14.57
C GLU A 170 8.19 4.34 13.63
N GLY A 171 8.71 4.06 12.43
CA GLY A 171 8.03 3.25 11.43
C GLY A 171 8.06 3.85 10.04
N GLY A 172 7.23 3.30 9.14
CA GLY A 172 7.03 3.84 7.79
C GLY A 172 5.72 4.59 7.70
N TYR A 173 5.74 5.86 7.28
CA TYR A 173 4.52 6.66 7.18
C TYR A 173 4.55 7.77 6.14
N ALA A 174 3.39 7.98 5.50
CA ALA A 174 3.04 9.21 4.81
C ALA A 174 1.83 9.81 5.54
N LEU A 175 1.97 11.04 6.05
CA LEU A 175 1.00 11.66 6.95
C LEU A 175 0.51 12.99 6.38
N LEU A 176 -0.81 13.16 6.32
CA LEU A 176 -1.45 14.45 6.07
C LEU A 176 -2.12 14.95 7.34
N VAL A 177 -1.78 16.16 7.76
CA VAL A 177 -2.36 16.84 8.93
C VAL A 177 -3.05 18.11 8.47
N MET A 178 -4.35 18.20 8.70
CA MET A 178 -5.16 19.36 8.38
C MET A 178 -5.59 20.08 9.66
N SER A 179 -5.28 21.35 9.77
CA SER A 179 -5.78 22.27 10.80
C SER A 179 -6.75 23.28 10.18
N PRO A 180 -7.41 24.15 10.95
CA PRO A 180 -8.30 25.16 10.39
C PRO A 180 -7.67 26.12 9.37
N ARG A 181 -6.33 26.19 9.27
CA ARG A 181 -5.65 27.15 8.41
C ARG A 181 -4.50 26.58 7.59
N LYS A 182 -4.13 25.32 7.80
CA LYS A 182 -2.93 24.73 7.20
C LYS A 182 -3.18 23.28 6.80
N LEU A 183 -2.63 22.92 5.67
CA LEU A 183 -2.40 21.55 5.27
C LEU A 183 -0.91 21.25 5.42
N ILE A 184 -0.58 20.18 6.12
CA ILE A 184 0.79 19.73 6.33
C ILE A 184 0.92 18.30 5.79
N ALA A 185 1.93 18.08 4.95
CA ALA A 185 2.27 16.77 4.43
C ALA A 185 3.66 16.38 4.93
N CYS A 186 3.80 15.17 5.46
CA CYS A 186 5.09 14.68 5.94
C CYS A 186 5.34 13.25 5.48
N ARG A 187 6.61 12.94 5.20
CA ARG A 187 7.09 11.61 4.86
C ARG A 187 8.08 11.13 5.93
N ASP A 188 8.04 9.86 6.26
CA ASP A 188 8.95 9.26 7.24
C ASP A 188 10.43 9.50 6.90
N PRO A 189 11.35 9.50 7.90
CA PRO A 189 12.76 9.85 7.70
C PRO A 189 13.55 8.90 6.77
N TYR A 190 13.02 7.70 6.54
CA TYR A 190 13.61 6.71 5.63
C TYR A 190 13.00 6.75 4.24
N GLY A 191 11.80 7.39 4.08
CA GLY A 191 11.05 7.40 2.85
C GLY A 191 10.42 6.04 2.50
N LEU A 192 10.08 5.25 3.53
CA LEU A 192 9.47 3.92 3.38
C LEU A 192 8.15 3.98 2.60
N LYS A 193 7.29 4.96 2.95
CA LYS A 193 6.02 5.16 2.26
C LYS A 193 6.11 6.25 1.20
N PRO A 194 5.47 6.07 0.03
CA PRO A 194 5.46 7.09 -1.01
C PRO A 194 4.55 8.27 -0.66
N LEU A 195 4.98 9.47 -1.07
CA LEU A 195 4.17 10.68 -1.04
C LEU A 195 4.64 11.64 -2.12
N VAL A 196 3.73 12.07 -2.98
CA VAL A 196 4.01 12.96 -4.11
C VAL A 196 3.24 14.29 -3.96
N MET A 197 3.79 15.35 -4.52
CA MET A 197 3.21 16.69 -4.57
C MET A 197 2.90 17.07 -6.02
N GLY A 198 1.73 17.65 -6.22
CA GLY A 198 1.27 18.19 -7.51
C GLY A 198 0.55 19.53 -7.36
N ARG A 199 0.08 20.08 -8.48
CA ARG A 199 -0.70 21.33 -8.54
C ARG A 199 -1.89 21.23 -9.49
N ILE A 200 -2.95 21.95 -9.14
CA ILE A 200 -4.10 22.24 -10.03
C ILE A 200 -4.25 23.77 -10.02
N GLY A 201 -3.74 24.46 -11.05
CA GLY A 201 -3.59 25.91 -11.00
C GLY A 201 -2.78 26.33 -9.79
N ASP A 202 -3.37 27.17 -8.90
CA ASP A 202 -2.70 27.61 -7.67
C ASP A 202 -2.85 26.63 -6.50
N ALA A 203 -3.78 25.65 -6.61
CA ALA A 203 -4.00 24.67 -5.56
C ALA A 203 -2.85 23.66 -5.46
N VAL A 204 -2.48 23.30 -4.23
CA VAL A 204 -1.45 22.30 -3.93
C VAL A 204 -2.11 20.98 -3.58
N VAL A 205 -1.59 19.91 -4.18
CA VAL A 205 -2.13 18.54 -4.03
C VAL A 205 -1.04 17.60 -3.52
N PHE A 206 -1.41 16.71 -2.60
CA PHE A 206 -0.57 15.61 -2.13
C PHE A 206 -1.29 14.28 -2.34
N ALA A 207 -0.55 13.26 -2.73
CA ALA A 207 -1.11 11.92 -2.91
C ALA A 207 -0.06 10.83 -2.63
N SER A 208 -0.51 9.62 -2.32
CA SER A 208 0.38 8.46 -2.18
C SER A 208 1.08 8.11 -3.49
N GLU A 209 0.40 8.30 -4.64
CA GLU A 209 0.91 7.95 -5.97
C GLU A 209 0.57 9.00 -7.02
N THR A 210 1.39 9.08 -8.09
CA THR A 210 1.14 9.99 -9.22
C THR A 210 -0.15 9.66 -9.98
N CYS A 211 -0.59 8.42 -10.00
CA CYS A 211 -1.87 8.04 -10.63
C CYS A 211 -3.07 8.80 -10.03
N ALA A 212 -3.00 9.14 -8.73
CA ALA A 212 -4.04 9.93 -8.08
C ALA A 212 -3.98 11.42 -8.46
N LEU A 213 -2.78 11.96 -8.67
CA LEU A 213 -2.60 13.30 -9.23
C LEU A 213 -3.21 13.36 -10.63
N ASN A 214 -2.90 12.41 -11.50
CA ASN A 214 -3.42 12.31 -12.87
C ASN A 214 -4.96 12.24 -12.89
N ALA A 215 -5.55 11.42 -12.01
CA ALA A 215 -7.00 11.28 -11.93
C ALA A 215 -7.72 12.56 -11.47
N ALA A 216 -7.06 13.35 -10.60
CA ALA A 216 -7.56 14.65 -10.16
C ALA A 216 -7.26 15.79 -11.15
N GLY A 217 -6.51 15.53 -12.23
CA GLY A 217 -6.06 16.55 -13.18
C GLY A 217 -4.94 17.45 -12.66
N ALA A 218 -4.17 16.97 -11.68
CA ALA A 218 -3.04 17.69 -11.11
C ALA A 218 -1.75 17.41 -11.89
N GLU A 219 -0.96 18.46 -12.11
CA GLU A 219 0.38 18.35 -12.65
C GLU A 219 1.33 17.91 -11.53
N TYR A 220 2.14 16.87 -11.79
CA TYR A 220 3.19 16.41 -10.88
C TYR A 220 4.29 17.49 -10.73
N VAL A 221 4.67 17.78 -9.49
CA VAL A 221 5.76 18.71 -9.18
C VAL A 221 7.01 17.96 -8.75
N ARG A 222 6.91 17.14 -7.71
CA ARG A 222 8.01 16.32 -7.18
C ARG A 222 7.53 15.30 -6.14
N ASP A 223 8.39 14.39 -5.78
CA ASP A 223 8.22 13.57 -4.58
C ASP A 223 8.47 14.42 -3.31
N VAL A 224 7.82 14.05 -2.20
CA VAL A 224 8.15 14.56 -0.87
C VAL A 224 9.39 13.81 -0.39
N GLU A 225 10.43 14.54 0.02
CA GLU A 225 11.67 13.91 0.45
C GLU A 225 11.53 13.14 1.78
N PRO A 226 12.37 12.11 2.03
CA PRO A 226 12.44 11.46 3.34
C PRO A 226 12.70 12.46 4.46
N GLY A 227 11.87 12.45 5.51
CA GLY A 227 11.94 13.36 6.65
C GLY A 227 11.43 14.78 6.38
N GLU A 228 10.90 15.06 5.19
CA GLU A 228 10.38 16.38 4.84
C GLU A 228 9.00 16.63 5.43
N ILE A 229 8.78 17.90 5.82
CA ILE A 229 7.51 18.46 6.29
C ILE A 229 7.17 19.63 5.37
N ILE A 230 6.13 19.49 4.55
CA ILE A 230 5.64 20.56 3.68
C ILE A 230 4.43 21.21 4.34
N ILE A 231 4.49 22.50 4.56
CA ILE A 231 3.43 23.29 5.16
C ILE A 231 2.84 24.20 4.09
N VAL A 232 1.53 24.08 3.88
CA VAL A 232 0.78 24.92 2.94
C VAL A 232 -0.26 25.73 3.72
N ASP A 233 -0.20 27.05 3.59
CA ASP A 233 -1.17 27.98 4.15
C ASP A 233 -1.33 29.22 3.24
N ARG A 234 -2.10 30.23 3.68
CA ARG A 234 -2.34 31.44 2.90
C ARG A 234 -1.07 32.23 2.54
N ASP A 235 0.02 32.01 3.29
CA ASP A 235 1.30 32.70 3.08
C ASP A 235 2.17 31.92 2.06
N GLY A 236 1.68 30.77 1.56
CA GLY A 236 2.32 29.94 0.55
C GLY A 236 2.83 28.61 1.07
N ILE A 237 3.85 28.07 0.39
CA ILE A 237 4.46 26.77 0.71
C ILE A 237 5.77 27.00 1.45
N ARG A 238 5.94 26.30 2.56
CA ARG A 238 7.20 26.25 3.32
C ARG A 238 7.57 24.78 3.58
N CYS A 239 8.88 24.53 3.63
CA CYS A 239 9.41 23.20 3.94
C CYS A 239 10.24 23.26 5.22
N ASP A 240 10.15 22.22 6.02
CA ASP A 240 10.99 21.93 7.17
C ASP A 240 11.39 20.44 7.11
N HIS A 241 12.35 20.03 7.92
CA HIS A 241 12.85 18.66 7.92
C HIS A 241 13.14 18.18 9.35
N VAL A 242 12.92 16.89 9.58
CA VAL A 242 13.57 16.17 10.68
C VAL A 242 14.89 15.61 10.20
N GLU A 243 15.71 15.07 11.11
CA GLU A 243 16.97 14.44 10.75
C GLU A 243 16.76 13.34 9.71
N LYS A 244 17.37 13.51 8.54
CA LYS A 244 17.28 12.58 7.43
C LYS A 244 18.05 11.29 7.75
N ARG A 245 17.43 10.14 7.56
CA ARG A 245 18.05 8.81 7.69
C ARG A 245 18.50 8.30 6.31
N LYS A 246 19.18 7.16 6.29
CA LYS A 246 19.52 6.50 5.03
C LYS A 246 18.23 6.10 4.32
N CYS A 247 18.05 6.54 3.08
CA CYS A 247 16.86 6.23 2.29
C CYS A 247 16.65 4.72 2.19
N ALA A 248 15.40 4.29 2.40
CA ALA A 248 14.97 2.89 2.41
C ALA A 248 13.53 2.74 1.89
N LYS A 249 13.24 3.29 0.70
CA LYS A 249 11.90 3.15 0.08
C LYS A 249 11.48 1.69 -0.03
N CYS A 250 10.21 1.37 0.21
CA CYS A 250 9.73 0.00 0.17
C CYS A 250 9.84 -0.56 -1.26
N VAL A 251 10.64 -1.62 -1.47
CA VAL A 251 10.78 -2.27 -2.79
C VAL A 251 9.48 -2.92 -3.23
N PHE A 252 8.65 -3.36 -2.28
CA PHE A 252 7.40 -4.06 -2.58
C PHE A 252 6.31 -3.14 -3.15
N GLU A 253 6.42 -1.83 -2.95
CA GLU A 253 5.60 -0.84 -3.67
C GLU A 253 5.76 -1.01 -5.19
N TYR A 254 6.96 -1.20 -5.70
CA TYR A 254 7.24 -1.38 -7.13
C TYR A 254 6.88 -2.78 -7.65
N ILE A 255 6.99 -3.80 -6.80
CA ILE A 255 6.64 -5.17 -7.18
C ILE A 255 5.12 -5.35 -7.26
N TYR A 256 4.38 -4.84 -6.27
CA TYR A 256 2.96 -5.17 -6.12
C TYR A 256 2.03 -3.97 -5.90
N PHE A 257 2.25 -3.12 -4.85
CA PHE A 257 1.22 -2.20 -4.39
C PHE A 257 0.86 -1.11 -5.38
N ALA A 258 1.87 -0.39 -5.88
CA ALA A 258 1.64 0.76 -6.72
C ALA A 258 1.06 0.37 -8.09
N ARG A 259 0.25 1.25 -8.66
CA ARG A 259 -0.26 1.06 -10.01
C ARG A 259 0.88 1.18 -11.04
N PRO A 260 0.84 0.40 -12.12
CA PRO A 260 1.88 0.44 -13.16
C PRO A 260 2.10 1.82 -13.78
N ASP A 261 1.05 2.64 -13.87
CA ASP A 261 1.11 4.01 -14.41
C ASP A 261 1.65 5.05 -13.41
N SER A 262 2.06 4.63 -12.22
CA SER A 262 2.66 5.50 -11.21
C SER A 262 4.18 5.62 -11.40
N VAL A 263 4.68 6.83 -11.07
CA VAL A 263 6.10 7.13 -10.91
C VAL A 263 6.32 7.62 -9.48
N MET A 264 7.24 7.02 -8.75
CA MET A 264 7.55 7.37 -7.36
C MET A 264 9.06 7.39 -7.17
N ASP A 265 9.57 8.41 -6.48
CA ASP A 265 11.02 8.63 -6.28
C ASP A 265 11.81 8.60 -7.62
N GLY A 266 11.19 9.11 -8.69
CA GLY A 266 11.75 9.11 -10.04
C GLY A 266 11.73 7.76 -10.76
N ILE A 267 11.17 6.69 -10.16
CA ILE A 267 11.17 5.34 -10.71
C ILE A 267 9.77 4.99 -11.24
N SER A 268 9.68 4.58 -12.50
CA SER A 268 8.46 4.04 -13.09
C SER A 268 8.18 2.63 -12.56
N VAL A 269 6.99 2.42 -12.01
CA VAL A 269 6.53 1.11 -11.54
C VAL A 269 6.46 0.12 -12.71
N TYR A 270 5.91 0.53 -13.84
CA TYR A 270 5.83 -0.27 -15.06
C TYR A 270 7.21 -0.77 -15.50
N GLU A 271 8.18 0.14 -15.65
CA GLU A 271 9.53 -0.21 -16.09
C GLU A 271 10.25 -1.12 -15.10
N SER A 272 10.00 -0.94 -13.78
CA SER A 272 10.57 -1.82 -12.75
C SER A 272 10.05 -3.25 -12.91
N ARG A 273 8.75 -3.44 -13.16
CA ARG A 273 8.15 -4.75 -13.38
C ARG A 273 8.62 -5.39 -14.70
N ILE A 274 8.78 -4.61 -15.76
CA ILE A 274 9.40 -5.10 -17.02
C ILE A 274 10.82 -5.60 -16.75
N ARG A 275 11.64 -4.83 -16.02
CA ARG A 275 13.01 -5.25 -15.66
C ARG A 275 13.01 -6.51 -14.79
N ALA A 276 12.11 -6.62 -13.82
CA ALA A 276 11.96 -7.84 -13.02
C ALA A 276 11.73 -9.08 -13.91
N GLY A 277 10.83 -8.98 -14.88
CA GLY A 277 10.55 -10.06 -15.83
C GLY A 277 11.77 -10.44 -16.69
N ARG A 278 12.52 -9.46 -17.17
CA ARG A 278 13.77 -9.72 -17.92
C ARG A 278 14.82 -10.42 -17.07
N LEU A 279 14.99 -9.98 -15.81
CA LEU A 279 15.91 -10.60 -14.86
C LEU A 279 15.52 -12.06 -14.58
N LEU A 280 14.22 -12.32 -14.36
CA LEU A 280 13.69 -13.68 -14.18
C LEU A 280 14.00 -14.59 -15.37
N ALA A 281 13.87 -14.11 -16.60
CA ALA A 281 14.17 -14.88 -17.81
C ALA A 281 15.65 -15.28 -17.88
N ARG A 282 16.54 -14.40 -17.43
CA ARG A 282 17.99 -14.68 -17.37
C ARG A 282 18.34 -15.65 -16.25
N GLN A 283 17.72 -15.52 -15.07
CA GLN A 283 18.01 -16.34 -13.90
C GLN A 283 17.41 -17.74 -13.96
N HIS A 284 16.21 -17.83 -14.54
CA HIS A 284 15.42 -19.06 -14.58
C HIS A 284 14.88 -19.36 -15.99
N PRO A 285 15.78 -19.52 -16.99
CA PRO A 285 15.34 -19.91 -18.33
C PRO A 285 14.70 -21.29 -18.32
N VAL A 286 13.67 -21.48 -19.17
CA VAL A 286 13.01 -22.76 -19.37
C VAL A 286 12.43 -22.81 -20.76
N GLU A 287 12.42 -24.02 -21.37
CA GLU A 287 11.75 -24.22 -22.63
C GLU A 287 10.23 -24.28 -22.45
N ALA A 288 9.51 -23.41 -23.12
CA ALA A 288 8.05 -23.36 -23.10
C ALA A 288 7.49 -22.79 -24.40
N ASP A 289 6.19 -22.90 -24.58
CA ASP A 289 5.52 -22.44 -25.79
C ASP A 289 4.97 -21.03 -25.66
N ILE A 290 4.61 -20.62 -24.44
CA ILE A 290 4.00 -19.31 -24.14
C ILE A 290 4.38 -18.79 -22.75
N VAL A 291 4.37 -17.47 -22.61
CA VAL A 291 4.43 -16.75 -21.33
C VAL A 291 3.07 -16.12 -21.06
N ILE A 292 2.57 -16.28 -19.85
CA ILE A 292 1.35 -15.62 -19.36
C ILE A 292 1.59 -14.93 -18.03
N GLY A 293 0.85 -13.87 -17.75
CA GLY A 293 0.86 -13.19 -16.42
C GLY A 293 -0.43 -13.42 -15.65
N VAL A 294 -0.31 -13.52 -14.34
CA VAL A 294 -1.48 -13.52 -13.44
C VAL A 294 -1.97 -12.06 -13.30
N PRO A 295 -3.21 -11.75 -13.65
CA PRO A 295 -3.73 -10.39 -13.55
C PRO A 295 -3.93 -9.91 -12.11
N GLU A 296 -3.60 -8.65 -11.76
CA GLU A 296 -3.01 -7.61 -12.63
C GLU A 296 -1.48 -7.53 -12.49
N SER A 297 -0.93 -7.88 -11.33
CA SER A 297 0.45 -7.63 -10.90
C SER A 297 1.51 -8.39 -11.71
N GLY A 298 1.19 -9.60 -12.18
CA GLY A 298 2.11 -10.41 -12.98
C GLY A 298 2.20 -10.04 -14.47
N LEU A 299 1.34 -9.16 -15.00
CA LEU A 299 1.24 -8.91 -16.45
C LEU A 299 2.49 -8.23 -17.01
N ASP A 300 2.99 -7.20 -16.34
CA ASP A 300 4.13 -6.42 -16.82
C ASP A 300 5.42 -7.23 -16.73
N ALA A 301 5.62 -7.98 -15.65
CA ALA A 301 6.75 -8.89 -15.52
C ALA A 301 6.69 -10.03 -16.55
N ALA A 302 5.50 -10.53 -16.89
CA ALA A 302 5.34 -11.53 -17.95
C ALA A 302 5.73 -10.97 -19.33
N LEU A 303 5.37 -9.72 -19.61
CA LEU A 303 5.84 -9.03 -20.82
C LEU A 303 7.36 -8.91 -20.83
N GLY A 304 7.96 -8.50 -19.69
CA GLY A 304 9.42 -8.40 -19.55
C GLY A 304 10.12 -9.74 -19.77
N TYR A 305 9.59 -10.81 -19.23
CA TYR A 305 10.09 -12.19 -19.42
C TYR A 305 10.03 -12.59 -20.91
N SER A 306 8.90 -12.35 -21.57
CA SER A 306 8.72 -12.63 -22.98
C SER A 306 9.71 -11.86 -23.86
N LEU A 307 9.91 -10.58 -23.62
CA LEU A 307 10.84 -9.73 -24.36
C LEU A 307 12.30 -10.20 -24.25
N GLU A 308 12.69 -10.76 -23.11
CA GLU A 308 14.05 -11.26 -22.90
C GLU A 308 14.23 -12.68 -23.44
N SER A 309 13.28 -13.59 -23.20
CA SER A 309 13.39 -15.00 -23.59
C SER A 309 13.06 -15.25 -25.06
N GLY A 310 12.34 -14.32 -25.72
CA GLY A 310 11.80 -14.53 -27.06
C GLY A 310 10.58 -15.45 -27.13
N ILE A 311 10.12 -16.00 -25.99
CA ILE A 311 8.92 -16.85 -25.93
C ILE A 311 7.66 -15.94 -25.98
N PRO A 312 6.67 -16.25 -26.85
CA PRO A 312 5.53 -15.36 -27.05
C PRO A 312 4.71 -15.11 -25.77
N TYR A 313 4.43 -13.82 -25.48
CA TYR A 313 3.45 -13.44 -24.48
C TYR A 313 2.02 -13.64 -24.99
N VAL A 314 1.20 -14.31 -24.20
CA VAL A 314 -0.19 -14.58 -24.52
C VAL A 314 -1.08 -14.25 -23.31
N LYS A 315 -2.28 -13.74 -23.56
CA LYS A 315 -3.27 -13.55 -22.50
C LYS A 315 -3.82 -14.93 -22.07
N GLY A 316 -3.31 -15.44 -20.95
CA GLY A 316 -3.72 -16.75 -20.41
C GLY A 316 -4.95 -16.71 -19.51
N PHE A 317 -5.28 -15.53 -18.94
CA PHE A 317 -6.39 -15.36 -18.00
C PHE A 317 -7.29 -14.18 -18.37
N VAL A 318 -8.54 -14.27 -17.92
CA VAL A 318 -9.48 -13.16 -17.84
C VAL A 318 -9.85 -12.94 -16.38
N LYS A 319 -9.63 -11.71 -15.88
CA LYS A 319 -10.12 -11.26 -14.58
C LYS A 319 -11.49 -10.63 -14.75
N ASN A 320 -12.45 -11.02 -13.93
CA ASN A 320 -13.76 -10.39 -13.89
C ASN A 320 -13.71 -9.12 -13.04
N ASN A 321 -13.66 -7.95 -13.69
CA ASN A 321 -13.57 -6.65 -13.04
C ASN A 321 -14.90 -6.17 -12.41
N TYR A 322 -16.02 -6.86 -12.71
CA TYR A 322 -17.35 -6.52 -12.17
C TYR A 322 -17.62 -7.14 -10.79
N ILE A 323 -16.71 -7.99 -10.30
CA ILE A 323 -16.85 -8.64 -8.99
C ILE A 323 -15.92 -7.94 -8.01
N GLY A 324 -16.51 -7.10 -7.14
CA GLY A 324 -15.81 -6.49 -6.01
C GLY A 324 -15.45 -7.54 -4.94
N ARG A 325 -14.67 -7.13 -3.92
CA ARG A 325 -14.29 -7.96 -2.75
C ARG A 325 -15.43 -8.28 -1.78
N THR A 326 -16.64 -7.80 -2.02
CA THR A 326 -17.82 -7.89 -1.16
C THR A 326 -18.32 -9.30 -0.83
N PHE A 327 -17.71 -10.37 -1.36
CA PHE A 327 -18.12 -11.74 -1.06
C PHE A 327 -17.22 -12.39 0.00
N ILE A 328 -17.35 -11.95 1.27
CA ILE A 328 -16.90 -12.73 2.42
C ILE A 328 -17.88 -13.90 2.56
N LYS A 329 -17.48 -15.07 2.13
CA LYS A 329 -18.32 -16.27 2.22
C LYS A 329 -17.81 -17.21 3.31
N PRO A 330 -18.70 -17.75 4.18
CA PRO A 330 -18.30 -18.44 5.41
C PRO A 330 -17.79 -19.89 5.21
N SER A 331 -17.82 -20.47 4.01
CA SER A 331 -17.36 -21.84 3.79
C SER A 331 -16.26 -21.98 2.75
N GLN A 332 -15.40 -23.01 2.90
CA GLN A 332 -14.26 -23.28 2.01
C GLN A 332 -14.70 -23.58 0.54
N ALA A 333 -15.84 -24.24 0.35
CA ALA A 333 -16.40 -24.51 -0.98
C ALA A 333 -16.85 -23.21 -1.69
N LEU A 334 -17.48 -22.30 -0.96
CA LEU A 334 -17.91 -20.99 -1.48
C LEU A 334 -16.71 -20.08 -1.81
N ARG A 335 -15.58 -20.29 -1.16
CA ARG A 335 -14.33 -19.55 -1.38
C ARG A 335 -13.63 -20.03 -2.65
N GLN A 336 -13.58 -21.33 -2.91
CA GLN A 336 -13.07 -21.89 -4.16
C GLN A 336 -13.91 -21.46 -5.38
N GLN A 337 -15.24 -21.32 -5.21
CA GLN A 337 -16.10 -20.72 -6.23
C GLN A 337 -15.78 -19.25 -6.49
N ALA A 338 -15.48 -18.46 -5.46
CA ALA A 338 -15.14 -17.04 -5.61
C ALA A 338 -13.87 -16.83 -6.44
N VAL A 339 -12.84 -17.68 -6.29
CA VAL A 339 -11.64 -17.65 -7.14
C VAL A 339 -12.00 -17.94 -8.60
N ARG A 340 -12.80 -18.96 -8.87
CA ARG A 340 -13.26 -19.33 -10.24
C ARG A 340 -14.09 -18.23 -10.89
N ILE A 341 -14.89 -17.47 -10.12
CA ILE A 341 -15.69 -16.38 -10.66
C ILE A 341 -14.80 -15.17 -11.00
N LYS A 342 -13.71 -14.97 -10.25
CA LYS A 342 -12.83 -13.82 -10.40
C LYS A 342 -11.76 -13.97 -11.46
N LEU A 343 -11.20 -15.17 -11.62
CA LEU A 343 -10.10 -15.47 -12.54
C LEU A 343 -10.41 -16.72 -13.34
N ASN A 344 -10.42 -16.63 -14.67
CA ASN A 344 -10.68 -17.75 -15.56
C ASN A 344 -9.55 -17.92 -16.59
N PRO A 345 -9.00 -19.15 -16.77
CA PRO A 345 -8.04 -19.42 -17.82
C PRO A 345 -8.74 -19.37 -19.19
N ILE A 346 -8.02 -18.92 -20.20
CA ILE A 346 -8.45 -18.99 -21.61
C ILE A 346 -8.00 -20.33 -22.17
N GLU A 347 -8.89 -21.34 -22.19
CA GLU A 347 -8.57 -22.71 -22.59
C GLU A 347 -7.90 -22.77 -23.97
N SER A 348 -8.41 -22.03 -24.95
CA SER A 348 -7.84 -22.00 -26.32
C SER A 348 -6.41 -21.46 -26.38
N ALA A 349 -5.98 -20.67 -25.38
CA ALA A 349 -4.63 -20.13 -25.30
C ALA A 349 -3.64 -21.12 -24.66
N VAL A 350 -4.09 -21.93 -23.69
CA VAL A 350 -3.20 -22.74 -22.84
C VAL A 350 -3.24 -24.24 -23.14
N LYS A 351 -4.30 -24.74 -23.78
CA LYS A 351 -4.50 -26.18 -24.07
C LYS A 351 -3.39 -26.76 -24.94
N GLY A 352 -2.78 -27.83 -24.46
CA GLY A 352 -1.67 -28.52 -25.11
C GLY A 352 -0.35 -27.74 -25.11
N LYS A 353 -0.21 -26.67 -24.28
CA LYS A 353 0.96 -25.84 -24.22
C LYS A 353 1.77 -26.07 -22.94
N ARG A 354 3.09 -25.89 -23.05
CA ARG A 354 3.99 -25.67 -21.93
C ARG A 354 3.95 -24.16 -21.60
N VAL A 355 3.57 -23.85 -20.38
CA VAL A 355 3.22 -22.47 -19.97
C VAL A 355 4.22 -21.96 -18.94
N ILE A 356 4.81 -20.79 -19.19
CA ILE A 356 5.47 -19.99 -18.15
C ILE A 356 4.42 -19.06 -17.58
N MET A 357 4.11 -19.22 -16.30
CA MET A 357 3.19 -18.37 -15.54
C MET A 357 3.97 -17.42 -14.64
N ILE A 358 3.79 -16.12 -14.83
CA ILE A 358 4.45 -15.08 -14.01
C ILE A 358 3.43 -14.52 -13.01
N ASP A 359 3.84 -14.46 -11.73
CA ASP A 359 3.10 -13.78 -10.65
C ASP A 359 4.06 -12.90 -9.83
N ASP A 360 3.53 -12.02 -8.98
CA ASP A 360 4.34 -11.09 -8.18
C ASP A 360 5.00 -11.78 -6.99
N SER A 361 4.29 -12.64 -6.27
CA SER A 361 4.74 -13.18 -4.98
C SER A 361 4.03 -14.46 -4.57
N ILE A 362 4.64 -15.23 -3.67
CA ILE A 362 4.02 -16.36 -2.96
C ILE A 362 4.18 -16.13 -1.45
N VAL A 363 3.05 -16.07 -0.73
CA VAL A 363 3.04 -15.94 0.74
C VAL A 363 2.78 -17.30 1.38
N ARG A 364 1.59 -17.89 1.17
CA ARG A 364 1.18 -19.19 1.76
C ARG A 364 1.07 -20.32 0.75
N GLY A 365 1.16 -20.04 -0.53
CA GLY A 365 1.12 -21.03 -1.62
C GLY A 365 -0.30 -21.47 -2.04
N THR A 366 -1.34 -21.28 -1.25
CA THR A 366 -2.69 -21.80 -1.53
C THR A 366 -3.35 -21.19 -2.77
N THR A 367 -3.17 -19.89 -2.98
CA THR A 367 -3.69 -19.15 -4.14
C THR A 367 -3.04 -19.65 -5.42
N ILE A 368 -1.70 -19.68 -5.45
CA ILE A 368 -0.95 -20.08 -6.64
C ILE A 368 -1.17 -21.54 -7.00
N ALA A 369 -1.27 -22.45 -6.01
CA ALA A 369 -1.66 -23.85 -6.23
C ALA A 369 -3.04 -23.96 -6.89
N GLY A 370 -3.99 -23.09 -6.50
CA GLY A 370 -5.29 -22.97 -7.14
C GLY A 370 -5.20 -22.56 -8.60
N ILE A 371 -4.34 -21.59 -8.91
CA ILE A 371 -4.12 -21.05 -10.28
C ILE A 371 -3.43 -22.09 -11.17
N VAL A 372 -2.38 -22.76 -10.67
CA VAL A 372 -1.70 -23.85 -11.38
C VAL A 372 -2.68 -24.95 -11.74
N ARG A 373 -3.51 -25.39 -10.77
CA ARG A 373 -4.56 -26.40 -11.02
C ARG A 373 -5.58 -25.95 -12.05
N MET A 374 -5.95 -24.66 -12.09
CA MET A 374 -6.85 -24.14 -13.13
C MET A 374 -6.24 -24.24 -14.53
N LEU A 375 -4.93 -23.95 -14.70
CA LEU A 375 -4.22 -24.09 -15.96
C LEU A 375 -4.13 -25.56 -16.40
N ARG A 376 -3.83 -26.48 -15.46
CA ARG A 376 -3.83 -27.93 -15.73
C ARG A 376 -5.21 -28.42 -16.19
N ASN A 377 -6.28 -27.99 -15.52
CA ASN A 377 -7.66 -28.34 -15.89
C ASN A 377 -8.06 -27.75 -17.25
N ALA A 378 -7.47 -26.61 -17.65
CA ALA A 378 -7.64 -26.02 -18.97
C ALA A 378 -6.77 -26.70 -20.06
N GLY A 379 -5.99 -27.71 -19.69
CA GLY A 379 -5.23 -28.58 -20.62
C GLY A 379 -3.80 -28.15 -20.87
N ALA A 380 -3.20 -27.30 -20.00
CA ALA A 380 -1.75 -27.04 -20.03
C ALA A 380 -0.96 -28.32 -19.77
N THR A 381 0.06 -28.60 -20.58
CA THR A 381 0.90 -29.79 -20.45
C THR A 381 1.97 -29.65 -19.39
N GLU A 382 2.55 -28.44 -19.30
CA GLU A 382 3.49 -28.07 -18.28
C GLU A 382 3.16 -26.65 -17.77
N VAL A 383 3.44 -26.39 -16.47
CA VAL A 383 3.27 -25.07 -15.84
C VAL A 383 4.53 -24.73 -15.06
N HIS A 384 5.32 -23.84 -15.60
CA HIS A 384 6.53 -23.30 -14.99
C HIS A 384 6.21 -21.97 -14.31
N VAL A 385 6.37 -21.90 -13.00
CA VAL A 385 6.04 -20.69 -12.22
C VAL A 385 7.28 -19.83 -12.05
N ARG A 386 7.13 -18.52 -12.28
CA ARG A 386 8.17 -17.52 -12.06
C ARG A 386 7.59 -16.37 -11.25
N ILE A 387 8.28 -16.00 -10.19
CA ILE A 387 7.83 -15.00 -9.21
C ILE A 387 8.73 -13.78 -9.28
N SER A 388 8.16 -12.61 -9.52
CA SER A 388 8.89 -11.36 -9.73
C SER A 388 9.37 -10.68 -8.43
N SER A 389 9.15 -11.32 -7.27
CA SER A 389 9.82 -11.00 -6.00
C SER A 389 10.76 -12.10 -5.58
N PRO A 390 11.68 -11.83 -4.63
CA PRO A 390 12.31 -12.87 -3.82
C PRO A 390 11.29 -13.58 -2.91
N PRO A 391 11.63 -14.75 -2.33
CA PRO A 391 10.77 -15.41 -1.37
C PRO A 391 10.63 -14.59 -0.08
N PHE A 392 9.42 -14.51 0.48
CA PHE A 392 9.17 -13.90 1.78
C PHE A 392 9.71 -14.78 2.89
N MET A 393 10.70 -14.24 3.65
CA MET A 393 11.35 -14.92 4.76
C MET A 393 11.07 -14.28 6.12
N HIS A 394 10.58 -13.01 6.12
CA HIS A 394 10.41 -12.23 7.35
C HIS A 394 9.09 -11.44 7.29
N PRO A 395 8.45 -11.16 8.45
CA PRO A 395 7.25 -10.31 8.50
C PRO A 395 7.59 -8.87 8.12
N CYS A 396 6.57 -8.07 7.80
CA CYS A 396 6.72 -6.63 7.61
C CYS A 396 6.18 -5.88 8.82
N TYR A 397 6.97 -4.92 9.34
CA TYR A 397 6.57 -4.05 10.45
C TYR A 397 6.16 -2.63 10.00
N TYR A 398 6.25 -2.33 8.69
CA TYR A 398 6.03 -0.99 8.14
C TYR A 398 4.69 -0.80 7.42
N GLY A 399 3.77 -1.76 7.61
CA GLY A 399 2.40 -1.62 7.13
C GLY A 399 1.99 -2.55 5.99
N THR A 400 2.88 -3.43 5.50
CA THR A 400 2.51 -4.52 4.60
C THR A 400 2.03 -5.71 5.43
N ASP A 401 0.87 -6.28 5.12
CA ASP A 401 0.35 -7.47 5.83
C ASP A 401 1.11 -8.75 5.42
N VAL A 402 2.41 -8.78 5.68
CA VAL A 402 3.24 -9.97 5.58
C VAL A 402 3.24 -10.64 6.95
N PRO A 403 2.63 -11.83 7.07
CA PRO A 403 2.42 -12.48 8.35
C PRO A 403 3.73 -12.98 8.96
N SER A 404 3.64 -13.50 10.20
CA SER A 404 4.77 -14.14 10.87
C SER A 404 5.33 -15.32 10.07
N CYS A 405 6.60 -15.65 10.30
CA CYS A 405 7.32 -16.73 9.61
C CYS A 405 6.57 -18.08 9.64
N SER A 406 5.80 -18.35 10.72
CA SER A 406 4.95 -19.54 10.82
C SER A 406 3.85 -19.66 9.76
N SER A 407 3.52 -18.58 9.05
CA SER A 407 2.55 -18.55 7.97
C SER A 407 3.17 -18.38 6.58
N LEU A 408 4.48 -18.12 6.51
CA LEU A 408 5.21 -17.94 5.26
C LEU A 408 5.69 -19.30 4.73
N ILE A 409 5.29 -19.67 3.50
CA ILE A 409 5.65 -20.98 2.94
C ILE A 409 7.17 -21.14 2.77
N ALA A 410 7.86 -20.07 2.40
CA ALA A 410 9.32 -20.10 2.19
C ALA A 410 10.13 -20.19 3.49
N CYS A 411 9.53 -19.92 4.66
CA CYS A 411 10.14 -20.18 5.95
C CYS A 411 10.09 -21.68 6.34
N GLN A 412 9.17 -22.43 5.76
CA GLN A 412 8.87 -23.82 6.16
C GLN A 412 9.36 -24.84 5.14
N HIS A 413 9.51 -24.43 3.87
CA HIS A 413 9.79 -25.31 2.75
C HIS A 413 10.88 -24.73 1.85
N THR A 414 11.67 -25.60 1.27
CA THR A 414 12.64 -25.28 0.21
C THR A 414 11.91 -24.97 -1.11
N ILE A 415 12.56 -24.27 -2.04
CA ILE A 415 11.98 -23.94 -3.34
C ILE A 415 11.48 -25.20 -4.10
N PRO A 416 12.21 -26.34 -4.16
CA PRO A 416 11.69 -27.56 -4.75
C PRO A 416 10.42 -28.08 -4.07
N GLU A 417 10.38 -28.11 -2.74
CA GLU A 417 9.17 -28.52 -1.98
C GLU A 417 7.99 -27.59 -2.26
N ILE A 418 8.23 -26.27 -2.34
CA ILE A 418 7.18 -25.32 -2.71
C ILE A 418 6.66 -25.61 -4.12
N SER A 419 7.56 -25.93 -5.08
CA SER A 419 7.17 -26.30 -6.44
C SER A 419 6.23 -27.50 -6.45
N ASP A 420 6.54 -28.53 -5.67
CA ASP A 420 5.72 -29.73 -5.52
C ASP A 420 4.37 -29.41 -4.85
N ILE A 421 4.37 -28.61 -3.77
CA ILE A 421 3.15 -28.19 -3.05
C ILE A 421 2.18 -27.44 -3.96
N ILE A 422 2.69 -26.54 -4.80
CA ILE A 422 1.86 -25.76 -5.73
C ILE A 422 1.50 -26.51 -7.00
N GLY A 423 2.12 -27.67 -7.26
CA GLY A 423 1.89 -28.53 -8.43
C GLY A 423 2.50 -27.99 -9.73
N ALA A 424 3.57 -27.19 -9.62
CA ALA A 424 4.32 -26.65 -10.75
C ALA A 424 5.42 -27.62 -11.22
N ASP A 425 5.74 -27.61 -12.52
CA ASP A 425 6.88 -28.37 -13.07
C ASP A 425 8.22 -27.73 -12.73
N SER A 426 8.25 -26.43 -12.52
CA SER A 426 9.40 -25.72 -11.96
C SER A 426 8.99 -24.40 -11.33
N LEU A 427 9.75 -23.94 -10.32
CA LEU A 427 9.57 -22.68 -9.64
C LEU A 427 10.88 -21.88 -9.63
N GLY A 428 10.80 -20.59 -9.95
CA GLY A 428 11.91 -19.66 -9.84
C GLY A 428 11.45 -18.31 -9.28
N TYR A 429 12.24 -17.77 -8.35
CA TYR A 429 12.04 -16.45 -7.74
C TYR A 429 13.09 -15.47 -8.24
N LEU A 430 12.76 -14.18 -8.29
CA LEU A 430 13.76 -13.14 -8.50
C LEU A 430 14.78 -13.16 -7.36
N GLU A 431 16.06 -13.10 -7.69
CA GLU A 431 17.13 -13.07 -6.68
C GLU A 431 17.17 -11.72 -5.94
N VAL A 432 17.39 -11.73 -4.62
CA VAL A 432 17.51 -10.52 -3.78
C VAL A 432 18.57 -9.56 -4.34
N GLY A 433 19.72 -10.10 -4.80
CA GLY A 433 20.80 -9.29 -5.39
C GLY A 433 20.43 -8.52 -6.67
N SER A 434 19.28 -8.83 -7.27
CA SER A 434 18.79 -8.18 -8.50
C SER A 434 17.82 -7.03 -8.25
N LEU A 435 17.40 -6.79 -7.00
CA LEU A 435 16.43 -5.74 -6.68
C LEU A 435 16.91 -4.34 -7.06
N GLY A 436 18.21 -4.04 -6.89
CA GLY A 436 18.80 -2.78 -7.36
C GLY A 436 18.71 -2.61 -8.89
N GLN A 437 18.97 -3.68 -9.65
CA GLN A 437 18.82 -3.68 -11.11
C GLN A 437 17.35 -3.56 -11.54
N MET A 438 16.43 -4.16 -10.80
CA MET A 438 14.99 -4.01 -11.03
C MET A 438 14.55 -2.55 -10.89
N LEU A 439 15.04 -1.85 -9.87
CA LEU A 439 14.72 -0.43 -9.63
C LEU A 439 15.54 0.54 -10.49
N ASP A 440 16.58 0.07 -11.20
CA ASP A 440 17.53 0.91 -11.91
C ASP A 440 18.23 1.92 -10.99
N GLU A 441 18.62 1.44 -9.79
CA GLU A 441 19.28 2.23 -8.76
C GLU A 441 20.65 1.71 -8.40
N GLU A 442 21.60 2.64 -8.30
CA GLU A 442 22.91 2.37 -7.73
C GLU A 442 22.87 2.45 -6.20
N GLY A 443 23.43 1.45 -5.55
CA GLY A 443 23.46 1.33 -4.09
C GLY A 443 22.15 0.83 -3.49
N HIS A 444 22.19 0.48 -2.20
CA HIS A 444 21.05 -0.05 -1.47
C HIS A 444 20.26 1.12 -0.82
N LYS A 445 19.25 1.64 -1.54
CA LYS A 445 18.38 2.76 -1.10
C LYS A 445 16.92 2.33 -0.93
N PHE A 446 16.69 1.05 -0.73
CA PHE A 446 15.35 0.47 -0.58
C PHE A 446 15.31 -0.48 0.63
N CYS A 447 14.12 -0.67 1.16
CA CYS A 447 13.81 -1.67 2.17
C CYS A 447 13.42 -2.98 1.47
N ASP A 448 14.14 -4.03 1.79
CA ASP A 448 13.90 -5.40 1.36
C ASP A 448 13.78 -6.35 2.58
N ALA A 449 13.46 -5.80 3.73
CA ALA A 449 13.47 -6.52 5.01
C ALA A 449 12.56 -7.75 5.04
N CYS A 450 11.44 -7.74 4.33
CA CYS A 450 10.57 -8.92 4.19
C CYS A 450 11.26 -10.11 3.48
N PHE A 451 12.32 -9.88 2.74
CA PHE A 451 13.15 -10.91 2.09
C PHE A 451 14.42 -11.22 2.86
N THR A 452 15.06 -10.22 3.50
CA THR A 452 16.41 -10.31 4.07
C THR A 452 16.47 -10.28 5.60
N GLY A 453 15.43 -9.75 6.27
CA GLY A 453 15.45 -9.47 7.71
C GLY A 453 16.19 -8.18 8.10
N ASN A 454 16.69 -7.40 7.13
CA ASN A 454 17.43 -6.17 7.39
C ASN A 454 16.48 -4.97 7.48
N TYR A 455 15.97 -4.69 8.66
CA TYR A 455 15.03 -3.59 8.89
C TYR A 455 15.76 -2.25 9.09
N PRO A 456 15.35 -1.16 8.41
CA PRO A 456 16.05 0.13 8.44
C PRO A 456 16.18 0.79 9.81
N ASN A 457 15.21 0.60 10.72
CA ASN A 457 15.15 1.27 12.04
C ASN A 457 15.01 0.29 13.21
N ILE A 458 15.17 -0.99 12.98
CA ILE A 458 15.05 -2.01 14.03
C ILE A 458 16.42 -2.65 14.21
N GLU A 459 17.08 -2.41 15.37
CA GLU A 459 18.28 -3.14 15.72
C GLU A 459 17.93 -4.60 16.00
N THR A 460 18.63 -5.52 15.33
CA THR A 460 18.47 -6.96 15.51
C THR A 460 18.77 -7.34 16.96
N GLY A 461 17.75 -7.67 17.74
CA GLY A 461 17.86 -8.07 19.16
C GLY A 461 16.86 -7.44 20.11
N ILE A 462 16.08 -6.44 19.67
CA ILE A 462 14.94 -5.95 20.44
C ILE A 462 13.78 -6.93 20.22
N ASP A 463 13.21 -7.41 21.33
CA ASP A 463 12.07 -8.34 21.36
C ASP A 463 10.84 -7.72 20.66
N LEU A 464 10.72 -7.95 19.35
CA LEU A 464 9.55 -7.61 18.55
C LEU A 464 8.38 -8.57 18.84
N MET A 465 8.54 -9.50 19.78
CA MET A 465 7.54 -10.51 20.14
C MET A 465 6.38 -9.99 21.00
N GLU A 466 6.39 -8.72 21.41
CA GLU A 466 5.24 -8.14 22.15
C GLU A 466 4.14 -7.56 21.25
N THR A 467 4.17 -7.82 19.94
CA THR A 467 3.12 -7.37 19.02
C THR A 467 2.06 -8.43 18.73
N ASP A 468 1.81 -9.36 19.65
CA ASP A 468 0.64 -10.22 19.54
C ASP A 468 -0.62 -9.38 19.77
N ALA A 469 -1.46 -9.32 18.73
CA ALA A 469 -2.75 -8.63 18.75
C ALA A 469 -3.75 -9.20 19.79
N SER A 470 -3.33 -10.16 20.59
CA SER A 470 -4.09 -10.72 21.71
C SER A 470 -4.14 -9.83 22.95
N ASP A 471 -3.25 -8.82 23.05
CA ASP A 471 -3.20 -7.92 24.22
C ASP A 471 -4.08 -6.65 24.06
N LEU A 472 -4.87 -6.57 22.97
CA LEU A 472 -5.79 -5.46 22.70
C LEU A 472 -7.27 -5.88 22.72
N GLU A 473 -7.61 -7.03 23.35
CA GLU A 473 -9.00 -7.40 23.66
C GLU A 473 -9.51 -6.81 24.98
#